data_2b0225b80b9dda52c61552649c423b48
#
_entry.id   2b0225b80b9dda52c61552649c423b48
#
_cell.length_a   1.000
_cell.length_b   1.000
_cell.length_c   1.000
_cell.angle_alpha   90.00
_cell.angle_beta   90.00
_cell.angle_gamma   90.00
#
_symmetry.space_group_name_H-M   'P 1'
#
loop_
_entity.id
_entity.type
_entity.pdbx_description
1 polymer ?
#
loop_
_entity_poly.entity_id
_entity_poly.type
_entity_poly.pdbx_seq_one_letter_code
_entity_poly.pdbx_strand_id
1 'polypeptide(L)'
;MKIDLPLLNSKPRSCGTCTKCCEGYLSGTIKGHQMKPGTPCYFLEQGVGCKDYAGRPPYPCKTFSCSWLDDKKMPDEYKPEVCKVIMKSGELHGTNYIHFVSAPDDPSEEMIAWAKKYFEKKNMNFVYLSGTAVMSVGTKEFIKLIKNHKDNFKKPI
;
A
#
# COMPACT_ATOMS: atom_id res chain seq x y z
N MET A 1 27.43 33.63 5.71
CA MET A 1 27.04 32.24 5.37
C MET A 1 25.76 31.92 6.09
N LYS A 2 24.62 31.95 5.41
CA LYS A 2 23.36 31.46 5.99
C LYS A 2 23.32 29.96 5.75
N ILE A 3 23.46 29.20 6.82
CA ILE A 3 23.21 27.76 6.80
C ILE A 3 21.69 27.61 6.82
N ASP A 4 21.09 27.30 5.67
CA ASP A 4 19.71 26.85 5.62
C ASP A 4 19.64 25.48 6.32
N LEU A 5 19.27 25.52 7.58
CA LEU A 5 18.84 24.34 8.32
C LEU A 5 17.60 23.77 7.62
N PRO A 6 17.61 22.52 7.15
CA PRO A 6 16.41 21.91 6.62
C PRO A 6 15.38 21.88 7.74
N LEU A 7 14.18 22.38 7.43
CA LEU A 7 13.03 22.45 8.31
C LEU A 7 12.78 21.11 9.01
N LEU A 8 13.19 21.02 10.27
CA LEU A 8 12.91 19.93 11.20
C LEU A 8 11.47 19.91 11.71
N ASN A 9 10.52 20.47 10.96
CA ASN A 9 9.11 20.57 11.33
C ASN A 9 8.16 19.89 10.32
N SER A 10 8.54 18.74 9.76
CA SER A 10 7.51 17.92 9.15
C SER A 10 6.77 17.17 10.26
N LYS A 11 5.54 17.62 10.57
CA LYS A 11 4.62 16.85 11.43
C LYS A 11 4.62 15.39 10.95
N PRO A 12 4.65 14.40 11.86
CA PRO A 12 4.55 13.00 11.46
C PRO A 12 3.26 12.84 10.63
N ARG A 13 3.36 12.13 9.51
CA ARG A 13 2.19 11.80 8.69
C ARG A 13 1.24 10.93 9.49
N SER A 14 -0.05 11.15 9.28
CA SER A 14 -1.12 10.34 9.85
C SER A 14 -2.12 9.95 8.77
N CYS A 15 -2.87 8.88 8.99
CA CYS A 15 -3.93 8.46 8.07
C CYS A 15 -5.00 9.55 7.90
N GLY A 16 -5.27 10.35 8.97
CA GLY A 16 -6.34 11.35 8.94
C GLY A 16 -7.67 10.70 8.59
N THR A 17 -8.29 11.16 7.50
CA THR A 17 -9.57 10.64 6.98
C THR A 17 -9.44 9.38 6.14
N CYS A 18 -8.23 8.90 5.86
CA CYS A 18 -8.00 7.76 4.99
C CYS A 18 -8.47 6.45 5.64
N THR A 19 -9.40 5.76 4.98
CA THR A 19 -9.98 4.49 5.42
C THR A 19 -9.68 3.33 4.47
N LYS A 20 -8.81 3.49 3.50
CA LYS A 20 -8.55 2.50 2.43
C LYS A 20 -8.18 1.12 2.97
N CYS A 21 -7.39 1.05 4.03
CA CYS A 21 -7.09 -0.23 4.69
C CYS A 21 -8.37 -0.99 5.09
N CYS A 22 -9.34 -0.27 5.66
CA CYS A 22 -10.61 -0.83 6.14
C CYS A 22 -11.62 -1.09 5.03
N GLU A 23 -11.44 -0.51 3.85
CA GLU A 23 -12.32 -0.69 2.71
C GLU A 23 -12.07 -2.01 1.95
N GLY A 24 -11.24 -2.91 2.50
CA GLY A 24 -10.91 -4.20 1.88
C GLY A 24 -9.67 -4.17 0.98
N TYR A 25 -8.89 -3.10 1.01
CA TYR A 25 -7.57 -3.07 0.35
C TYR A 25 -6.57 -3.98 1.06
N LEU A 26 -6.70 -4.13 2.37
CA LEU A 26 -6.04 -5.19 3.13
C LEU A 26 -7.00 -6.35 3.32
N SER A 27 -6.44 -7.55 3.48
CA SER A 27 -7.21 -8.76 3.74
C SER A 27 -6.86 -9.31 5.11
N GLY A 28 -7.85 -9.84 5.82
CA GLY A 28 -7.64 -10.46 7.12
C GLY A 28 -8.94 -10.74 7.85
N THR A 29 -8.82 -11.36 9.03
CA THR A 29 -9.95 -11.58 9.92
C THR A 29 -9.81 -10.66 11.14
N ILE A 30 -10.79 -9.80 11.35
CA ILE A 30 -10.79 -8.82 12.43
C ILE A 30 -11.91 -9.15 13.38
N LYS A 31 -11.57 -9.63 14.57
CA LYS A 31 -12.52 -10.06 15.62
C LYS A 31 -13.61 -11.01 15.07
N GLY A 32 -13.20 -12.00 14.27
CA GLY A 32 -14.09 -12.98 13.66
C GLY A 32 -14.77 -12.56 12.35
N HIS A 33 -14.63 -11.30 11.93
CA HIS A 33 -15.19 -10.79 10.67
C HIS A 33 -14.13 -10.74 9.58
N GLN A 34 -14.44 -11.31 8.41
CA GLN A 34 -13.53 -11.30 7.26
C GLN A 34 -13.52 -9.93 6.60
N MET A 35 -12.33 -9.45 6.26
CA MET A 35 -12.09 -8.27 5.43
C MET A 35 -11.25 -8.68 4.21
N LYS A 36 -11.70 -8.33 3.01
CA LYS A 36 -11.00 -8.59 1.73
C LYS A 36 -11.53 -7.65 0.65
N PRO A 37 -10.93 -7.60 -0.54
CA PRO A 37 -11.51 -6.87 -1.68
C PRO A 37 -12.98 -7.21 -1.90
N GLY A 38 -13.83 -6.18 -1.94
CA GLY A 38 -15.29 -6.33 -2.03
C GLY A 38 -16.01 -6.63 -0.69
N THR A 39 -15.28 -6.83 0.40
CA THR A 39 -15.83 -7.03 1.75
C THR A 39 -15.11 -6.11 2.72
N PRO A 40 -15.59 -4.87 2.93
CA PRO A 40 -15.00 -3.93 3.88
C PRO A 40 -14.99 -4.48 5.30
N CYS A 41 -14.14 -3.89 6.14
CA CYS A 41 -14.10 -4.22 7.56
C CYS A 41 -15.47 -3.98 8.21
N TYR A 42 -15.93 -4.94 9.01
CA TYR A 42 -17.18 -4.86 9.77
C TYR A 42 -17.27 -3.60 10.65
N PHE A 43 -16.13 -3.15 11.19
CA PHE A 43 -16.06 -1.99 12.06
C PHE A 43 -15.90 -0.66 11.32
N LEU A 44 -15.89 -0.67 9.99
CA LEU A 44 -15.83 0.56 9.19
C LEU A 44 -17.18 1.27 9.20
N GLU A 45 -17.18 2.54 9.58
CA GLU A 45 -18.29 3.47 9.40
C GLU A 45 -17.94 4.47 8.30
N GLN A 46 -18.73 4.49 7.24
CA GLN A 46 -18.50 5.35 6.09
C GLN A 46 -18.48 6.84 6.50
N GLY A 47 -17.43 7.55 6.09
CA GLY A 47 -17.24 8.97 6.40
C GLY A 47 -16.77 9.28 7.83
N VAL A 48 -16.68 8.27 8.70
CA VAL A 48 -16.25 8.42 10.10
C VAL A 48 -14.94 7.69 10.39
N GLY A 49 -14.83 6.43 9.97
CA GLY A 49 -13.67 5.58 10.22
C GLY A 49 -13.99 4.32 11.01
N CYS A 50 -13.07 3.89 11.86
CA CYS A 50 -13.24 2.67 12.64
C CYS A 50 -14.09 2.93 13.89
N LYS A 51 -15.23 2.23 14.03
CA LYS A 51 -16.10 2.27 15.22
C LYS A 51 -15.41 1.79 16.49
N ASP A 52 -14.44 0.90 16.37
CA ASP A 52 -13.69 0.34 17.49
C ASP A 52 -12.19 0.63 17.36
N TYR A 53 -11.87 1.92 17.23
CA TYR A 53 -10.49 2.35 17.01
C TYR A 53 -9.55 1.95 18.14
N ALA A 54 -10.00 2.04 19.38
CA ALA A 54 -9.20 1.67 20.57
C ALA A 54 -8.99 0.16 20.66
N GLY A 55 -10.01 -0.63 20.35
CA GLY A 55 -10.00 -2.09 20.39
C GLY A 55 -9.42 -2.77 19.13
N ARG A 56 -8.80 -2.03 18.21
CA ARG A 56 -8.19 -2.61 17.03
C ARG A 56 -7.16 -3.69 17.36
N PRO A 57 -7.17 -4.84 16.65
CA PRO A 57 -6.14 -5.85 16.84
C PRO A 57 -4.75 -5.34 16.38
N PRO A 58 -3.66 -5.92 16.87
CA PRO A 58 -2.32 -5.58 16.37
C PRO A 58 -2.23 -5.70 14.87
N TYR A 59 -2.52 -6.87 14.31
CA TYR A 59 -2.53 -7.11 12.87
C TYR A 59 -3.98 -7.28 12.35
N PRO A 60 -4.32 -6.72 11.21
CA PRO A 60 -3.54 -5.82 10.36
C PRO A 60 -3.65 -4.33 10.74
N CYS A 61 -4.32 -4.00 11.85
CA CYS A 61 -4.77 -2.64 12.11
C CYS A 61 -3.70 -1.72 12.70
N LYS A 62 -3.04 -2.16 13.82
CA LYS A 62 -2.10 -1.28 14.55
C LYS A 62 -0.68 -1.32 13.97
N THR A 63 -0.26 -2.48 13.45
CA THR A 63 1.11 -2.70 12.98
C THR A 63 1.30 -2.40 11.50
N PHE A 64 0.21 -2.27 10.75
CA PHE A 64 0.30 -1.94 9.33
C PHE A 64 0.61 -0.46 9.12
N SER A 65 1.59 -0.20 8.24
CA SER A 65 1.90 1.12 7.74
C SER A 65 2.06 1.07 6.23
N CYS A 66 1.43 1.99 5.51
CA CYS A 66 1.61 2.07 4.06
C CYS A 66 2.84 2.91 3.71
N SER A 67 3.39 2.71 2.52
CA SER A 67 4.60 3.41 2.08
C SER A 67 4.48 4.93 2.11
N TRP A 68 3.27 5.47 1.90
CA TRP A 68 3.06 6.92 2.00
C TRP A 68 3.26 7.44 3.43
N LEU A 69 2.87 6.68 4.46
CA LEU A 69 3.11 7.04 5.86
C LEU A 69 4.60 6.96 6.20
N ASP A 70 5.28 5.94 5.70
CA ASP A 70 6.68 5.66 6.03
C ASP A 70 7.66 6.56 5.29
N ASP A 71 7.37 6.87 4.03
CA ASP A 71 8.24 7.66 3.15
C ASP A 71 7.76 9.11 3.04
N LYS A 72 8.30 9.96 3.89
CA LYS A 72 7.96 11.40 3.93
C LYS A 72 8.28 12.16 2.64
N LYS A 73 9.08 11.60 1.74
CA LYS A 73 9.41 12.19 0.44
C LYS A 73 8.38 11.85 -0.64
N MET A 74 7.50 10.90 -0.38
CA MET A 74 6.45 10.53 -1.32
C MET A 74 5.43 11.68 -1.42
N PRO A 75 5.05 12.14 -2.63
CA PRO A 75 4.06 13.20 -2.80
C PRO A 75 2.69 12.84 -2.20
N ASP A 76 1.94 13.84 -1.73
CA ASP A 76 0.63 13.63 -1.09
C ASP A 76 -0.45 13.14 -2.07
N GLU A 77 -0.28 13.37 -3.37
CA GLU A 77 -1.15 12.82 -4.42
C GLU A 77 -1.14 11.28 -4.45
N TYR A 78 -0.11 10.63 -3.85
CA TYR A 78 -0.02 9.17 -3.71
C TYR A 78 -0.46 8.66 -2.33
N LYS A 79 -1.10 9.51 -1.53
CA LYS A 79 -1.83 9.05 -0.36
C LYS A 79 -2.97 8.11 -0.80
N PRO A 80 -3.16 6.96 -0.14
CA PRO A 80 -4.14 5.97 -0.61
C PRO A 80 -5.56 6.50 -0.82
N GLU A 81 -6.03 7.44 -0.02
CA GLU A 81 -7.36 8.03 -0.22
C GLU A 81 -7.47 8.85 -1.52
N VAL A 82 -6.34 9.38 -2.02
CA VAL A 82 -6.26 10.16 -3.27
C VAL A 82 -6.05 9.24 -4.47
N CYS A 83 -4.96 8.46 -4.46
CA CYS A 83 -4.58 7.63 -5.60
C CYS A 83 -5.33 6.28 -5.69
N LYS A 84 -6.10 5.90 -4.65
CA LYS A 84 -6.84 4.62 -4.60
C LYS A 84 -5.95 3.39 -4.66
N VAL A 85 -4.72 3.51 -4.20
CA VAL A 85 -3.75 2.42 -4.14
C VAL A 85 -3.05 2.44 -2.79
N ILE A 86 -2.99 1.28 -2.13
CA ILE A 86 -2.12 1.08 -0.98
C ILE A 86 -0.81 0.49 -1.47
N MET A 87 0.29 1.17 -1.23
CA MET A 87 1.63 0.65 -1.42
C MET A 87 2.10 0.06 -0.10
N LYS A 88 2.34 -1.23 -0.05
CA LYS A 88 2.81 -1.94 1.15
C LYS A 88 4.11 -2.68 0.89
N SER A 89 5.01 -2.66 1.87
CA SER A 89 6.24 -3.44 1.83
C SER A 89 5.95 -4.93 1.91
N GLY A 90 6.70 -5.72 1.18
CA GLY A 90 6.67 -7.16 1.21
C GLY A 90 8.05 -7.75 1.02
N GLU A 91 8.19 -9.03 1.33
CA GLU A 91 9.40 -9.81 1.13
C GLU A 91 9.02 -11.17 0.54
N LEU A 92 9.77 -11.62 -0.43
CA LEU A 92 9.65 -12.95 -1.02
C LEU A 92 11.04 -13.53 -1.24
N HIS A 93 11.35 -14.65 -0.57
CA HIS A 93 12.65 -15.32 -0.62
C HIS A 93 13.85 -14.35 -0.39
N GLY A 94 13.74 -13.48 0.63
CA GLY A 94 14.78 -12.51 0.98
C GLY A 94 14.84 -11.27 0.07
N THR A 95 13.97 -11.17 -0.94
CA THR A 95 13.89 -10.02 -1.84
C THR A 95 12.77 -9.09 -1.42
N ASN A 96 13.13 -7.86 -1.08
CA ASN A 96 12.16 -6.82 -0.70
C ASN A 96 11.51 -6.19 -1.94
N TYR A 97 10.24 -5.88 -1.82
CA TYR A 97 9.47 -5.22 -2.87
C TYR A 97 8.32 -4.37 -2.28
N ILE A 98 7.74 -3.53 -3.10
CA ILE A 98 6.50 -2.81 -2.80
C ILE A 98 5.35 -3.48 -3.56
N HIS A 99 4.30 -3.83 -2.85
CA HIS A 99 3.06 -4.35 -3.44
C HIS A 99 2.02 -3.24 -3.53
N PHE A 100 1.55 -2.97 -4.74
CA PHE A 100 0.46 -2.04 -5.00
C PHE A 100 -0.86 -2.79 -4.93
N VAL A 101 -1.67 -2.45 -3.95
CA VAL A 101 -3.00 -3.02 -3.75
C VAL A 101 -4.03 -1.96 -4.11
N SER A 102 -4.84 -2.25 -5.10
CA SER A 102 -5.94 -1.41 -5.56
C SER A 102 -7.22 -2.22 -5.68
N ALA A 103 -8.37 -1.59 -5.51
CA ALA A 103 -9.67 -2.21 -5.67
C ALA A 103 -10.77 -1.11 -5.77
N PRO A 104 -11.77 -1.28 -6.63
CA PRO A 104 -11.90 -2.34 -7.64
C PRO A 104 -10.99 -2.13 -8.86
N ASP A 105 -10.58 -0.88 -9.10
CA ASP A 105 -9.86 -0.48 -10.31
C ASP A 105 -8.37 -0.75 -10.19
N ASP A 106 -7.71 -0.90 -11.33
CA ASP A 106 -6.26 -1.00 -11.41
C ASP A 106 -5.59 0.35 -11.09
N PRO A 107 -4.31 0.36 -10.69
CA PRO A 107 -3.54 1.60 -10.59
C PRO A 107 -3.54 2.36 -11.92
N SER A 108 -3.67 3.70 -11.87
CA SER A 108 -3.64 4.50 -13.09
C SER A 108 -2.29 4.41 -13.81
N GLU A 109 -2.29 4.60 -15.14
CA GLU A 109 -1.07 4.60 -15.94
C GLU A 109 -0.09 5.69 -15.49
N GLU A 110 -0.61 6.86 -15.09
CA GLU A 110 0.19 7.96 -14.56
C GLU A 110 0.90 7.56 -13.26
N MET A 111 0.18 6.87 -12.37
CA MET A 111 0.76 6.36 -11.13
C MET A 111 1.85 5.35 -11.41
N ILE A 112 1.63 4.42 -12.34
CA ILE A 112 2.64 3.42 -12.69
C ILE A 112 3.87 4.09 -13.35
N ALA A 113 3.67 5.07 -14.22
CA ALA A 113 4.76 5.82 -14.84
C ALA A 113 5.59 6.59 -13.78
N TRP A 114 4.94 7.21 -12.83
CA TRP A 114 5.61 7.85 -11.70
C TRP A 114 6.37 6.81 -10.85
N ALA A 115 5.71 5.71 -10.49
CA ALA A 115 6.29 4.66 -9.65
C ALA A 115 7.57 4.06 -10.25
N LYS A 116 7.59 3.82 -11.57
CA LYS A 116 8.80 3.35 -12.26
C LYS A 116 9.98 4.28 -12.00
N LYS A 117 9.79 5.59 -12.18
CA LYS A 117 10.85 6.59 -11.94
C LYS A 117 11.23 6.71 -10.46
N TYR A 118 10.22 6.70 -9.59
CA TYR A 118 10.41 6.93 -8.16
C TYR A 118 11.15 5.77 -7.49
N PHE A 119 10.72 4.53 -7.75
CA PHE A 119 11.30 3.34 -7.15
C PHE A 119 12.59 2.90 -7.82
N GLU A 120 12.77 3.16 -9.12
CA GLU A 120 14.06 2.95 -9.80
C GLU A 120 15.19 3.76 -9.16
N LYS A 121 14.97 5.04 -8.87
CA LYS A 121 15.93 5.90 -8.17
C LYS A 121 16.30 5.40 -6.76
N LYS A 122 15.44 4.60 -6.15
CA LYS A 122 15.63 4.00 -4.83
C LYS A 122 16.14 2.56 -4.89
N ASN A 123 16.37 2.02 -6.08
CA ASN A 123 16.69 0.60 -6.31
C ASN A 123 15.67 -0.34 -5.66
N MET A 124 14.39 0.00 -5.74
CA MET A 124 13.30 -0.78 -5.16
C MET A 124 12.48 -1.47 -6.24
N ASN A 125 12.14 -2.72 -5.98
CA ASN A 125 11.24 -3.52 -6.82
C ASN A 125 9.78 -3.24 -6.46
N PHE A 126 8.87 -3.38 -7.41
CA PHE A 126 7.44 -3.35 -7.08
C PHE A 126 6.62 -4.28 -7.98
N VAL A 127 5.46 -4.67 -7.48
CA VAL A 127 4.49 -5.55 -8.15
C VAL A 127 3.10 -4.95 -8.05
N TYR A 128 2.31 -5.09 -9.12
CA TYR A 128 0.93 -4.63 -9.19
C TYR A 128 0.09 -5.53 -10.10
N LEU A 129 -1.23 -5.42 -10.01
CA LEU A 129 -2.15 -6.06 -10.94
C LEU A 129 -2.55 -5.10 -12.05
N SER A 130 -2.68 -5.63 -13.25
CA SER A 130 -3.31 -4.99 -14.41
C SER A 130 -4.35 -5.98 -14.94
N GLY A 131 -5.62 -5.75 -14.62
CA GLY A 131 -6.66 -6.75 -14.77
C GLY A 131 -6.37 -7.98 -13.93
N THR A 132 -6.17 -9.13 -14.58
CA THR A 132 -5.77 -10.39 -13.94
C THR A 132 -4.27 -10.66 -14.03
N ALA A 133 -3.53 -9.84 -14.77
CA ALA A 133 -2.10 -10.01 -14.98
C ALA A 133 -1.29 -9.45 -13.80
N VAL A 134 -0.33 -10.23 -13.31
CA VAL A 134 0.64 -9.78 -12.32
C VAL A 134 1.82 -9.14 -13.05
N MET A 135 2.00 -7.85 -12.81
CA MET A 135 3.05 -7.03 -13.39
C MET A 135 4.15 -6.78 -12.36
N SER A 136 5.40 -6.88 -12.77
CA SER A 136 6.55 -6.64 -11.90
C SER A 136 7.57 -5.71 -12.56
N VAL A 137 8.14 -4.83 -11.75
CA VAL A 137 9.16 -3.85 -12.16
C VAL A 137 10.31 -3.90 -11.17
N GLY A 138 11.54 -3.97 -11.67
CA GLY A 138 12.73 -4.05 -10.85
C GLY A 138 13.86 -4.87 -11.48
N THR A 139 14.64 -5.53 -10.64
CA THR A 139 15.75 -6.36 -11.12
C THR A 139 15.28 -7.58 -11.91
N LYS A 140 16.14 -8.12 -12.77
CA LYS A 140 15.85 -9.33 -13.56
C LYS A 140 15.51 -10.51 -12.65
N GLU A 141 16.22 -10.65 -11.55
CA GLU A 141 16.03 -11.68 -10.54
C GLU A 141 14.63 -11.56 -9.89
N PHE A 142 14.24 -10.33 -9.52
CA PHE A 142 12.91 -10.07 -8.97
C PHE A 142 11.80 -10.39 -9.97
N ILE A 143 11.93 -9.96 -11.23
CA ILE A 143 10.94 -10.24 -12.28
C ILE A 143 10.77 -11.75 -12.47
N LYS A 144 11.87 -12.52 -12.48
CA LYS A 144 11.85 -13.99 -12.56
C LYS A 144 11.18 -14.61 -11.34
N LEU A 145 11.49 -14.09 -10.15
CA LEU A 145 10.90 -14.55 -8.88
C LEU A 145 9.37 -14.36 -8.88
N ILE A 146 8.88 -13.20 -9.30
CA ILE A 146 7.44 -12.93 -9.38
C ILE A 146 6.74 -13.83 -10.41
N LYS A 147 7.35 -14.07 -11.56
CA LYS A 147 6.80 -15.02 -12.57
C LYS A 147 6.56 -16.40 -12.01
N ASN A 148 7.46 -16.89 -11.15
CA ASN A 148 7.36 -18.20 -10.53
C ASN A 148 6.34 -18.25 -9.36
N HIS A 149 5.98 -17.10 -8.80
CA HIS A 149 5.12 -16.99 -7.61
C HIS A 149 3.91 -16.06 -7.83
N LYS A 150 3.50 -15.86 -9.07
CA LYS A 150 2.42 -14.93 -9.44
C LYS A 150 1.09 -15.19 -8.72
N ASP A 151 0.83 -16.44 -8.34
CA ASP A 151 -0.41 -16.80 -7.64
C ASP A 151 -0.54 -16.14 -6.26
N ASN A 152 0.58 -15.77 -5.64
CA ASN A 152 0.59 -15.06 -4.36
C ASN A 152 0.03 -13.61 -4.46
N PHE A 153 -0.10 -13.08 -5.68
CA PHE A 153 -0.52 -11.70 -5.94
C PHE A 153 -1.90 -11.59 -6.58
N LYS A 154 -2.54 -12.71 -6.90
CA LYS A 154 -3.90 -12.70 -7.45
C LYS A 154 -4.89 -12.19 -6.41
N LYS A 155 -5.96 -11.52 -6.88
CA LYS A 155 -7.06 -11.13 -6.00
C LYS A 155 -7.68 -12.40 -5.41
N PRO A 156 -7.93 -12.47 -4.09
CA PRO A 156 -8.69 -13.57 -3.52
C PRO A 156 -10.09 -13.59 -4.14
N ILE A 157 -10.50 -14.74 -4.61
CA ILE A 157 -11.83 -15.01 -5.15
C ILE A 157 -12.87 -14.98 -4.02
#